data_7ace765aaf3eb9268166d3b76e2eb2ab
#
_entry.id   7ace765aaf3eb9268166d3b76e2eb2ab
#
_cell.length_a   1.000
_cell.length_b   1.000
_cell.length_c   1.000
_cell.angle_alpha   90.00
_cell.angle_beta   90.00
_cell.angle_gamma   90.00
#
_symmetry.space_group_name_H-M   'P 1'
#
loop_
_entity.id
_entity.type
_entity.pdbx_description
1 polymer ?
#
loop_
_entity_poly.entity_id
_entity_poly.type
_entity_poly.pdbx_seq_one_letter_code
_entity_poly.pdbx_strand_id
1 'polypeptide(L)'
;MDKNDCCNHQHPPGELPKHHENVDESHDHFLISSEPLSLDRACALVRDDAAGAISTFEGTTRSTFNGKGVVRLEYEAYEPMAKKEWLKITQEARSKYLLLSTVMHHRIGEVAVGQTSVIVAASSAHRADAINAVHFLIDSLKARLPIWKKELLDDGTDTWKQNEPVNLDAHRSTTN
;
A
#
# COMPACT_ATOMS: atom_id res chain seq x y z
N MET A 1 -15.89 -18.09 -47.66
CA MET A 1 -14.95 -16.99 -47.44
C MET A 1 -15.71 -15.91 -46.69
N ASP A 2 -15.79 -16.00 -45.39
CA ASP A 2 -16.35 -14.89 -44.62
C ASP A 2 -15.43 -14.65 -43.41
N LYS A 3 -14.87 -13.46 -43.40
CA LYS A 3 -14.04 -12.91 -42.36
C LYS A 3 -14.91 -12.03 -41.47
N ASN A 4 -14.55 -12.00 -40.20
CA ASN A 4 -14.95 -11.05 -39.17
C ASN A 4 -16.07 -11.51 -38.25
N ASP A 5 -15.68 -12.26 -37.23
CA ASP A 5 -16.36 -12.22 -35.93
C ASP A 5 -15.33 -11.84 -34.87
N CYS A 6 -15.10 -10.53 -34.70
CA CYS A 6 -14.43 -9.96 -33.54
C CYS A 6 -15.45 -9.90 -32.41
N CYS A 7 -15.27 -10.76 -31.43
CA CYS A 7 -16.08 -10.92 -30.24
C CYS A 7 -16.29 -9.61 -29.47
N ASN A 8 -17.47 -9.03 -29.64
CA ASN A 8 -17.99 -8.00 -28.76
C ASN A 8 -18.64 -8.68 -27.53
N HIS A 9 -17.84 -9.09 -26.57
CA HIS A 9 -18.34 -9.55 -25.28
C HIS A 9 -18.51 -8.34 -24.37
N GLN A 10 -19.67 -7.68 -24.47
CA GLN A 10 -20.16 -6.81 -23.42
C GLN A 10 -20.58 -7.70 -22.23
N HIS A 11 -19.73 -7.78 -21.22
CA HIS A 11 -20.13 -8.33 -19.92
C HIS A 11 -21.08 -7.34 -19.25
N PRO A 12 -22.24 -7.77 -18.76
CA PRO A 12 -23.07 -6.93 -17.92
C PRO A 12 -22.28 -6.53 -16.65
N PRO A 13 -22.53 -5.35 -16.07
CA PRO A 13 -21.89 -4.97 -14.82
C PRO A 13 -22.27 -5.99 -13.75
N GLY A 14 -21.27 -6.75 -13.29
CA GLY A 14 -21.46 -7.74 -12.25
C GLY A 14 -21.95 -7.07 -10.98
N GLU A 15 -23.05 -7.56 -10.42
CA GLU A 15 -23.46 -7.18 -9.06
C GLU A 15 -22.30 -7.51 -8.11
N LEU A 16 -21.88 -6.49 -7.37
CA LEU A 16 -20.93 -6.67 -6.27
C LEU A 16 -21.53 -7.65 -5.25
N PRO A 17 -20.83 -8.69 -4.85
CA PRO A 17 -21.33 -9.60 -3.83
C PRO A 17 -21.55 -8.80 -2.53
N LYS A 18 -22.79 -8.82 -2.03
CA LYS A 18 -23.19 -8.24 -0.74
C LYS A 18 -22.69 -9.15 0.39
N HIS A 19 -21.39 -9.12 0.68
CA HIS A 19 -20.81 -9.78 1.83
C HIS A 19 -20.06 -8.76 2.69
N HIS A 20 -20.80 -8.07 3.53
CA HIS A 20 -20.29 -7.25 4.60
C HIS A 20 -20.61 -7.90 5.93
N GLU A 21 -19.90 -8.94 6.33
CA GLU A 21 -19.99 -9.33 7.76
C GLU A 21 -18.84 -10.17 8.31
N ASN A 22 -17.78 -10.42 7.60
CA ASN A 22 -16.55 -10.94 8.26
C ASN A 22 -15.35 -10.59 7.39
N VAL A 23 -14.54 -9.63 7.83
CA VAL A 23 -13.18 -9.50 7.33
C VAL A 23 -12.46 -10.78 7.78
N ASP A 24 -12.28 -11.69 6.87
CA ASP A 24 -11.50 -12.89 7.11
C ASP A 24 -10.02 -12.44 7.24
N GLU A 25 -9.53 -12.39 8.48
CA GLU A 25 -8.14 -12.05 8.77
C GLU A 25 -7.14 -12.96 8.05
N SER A 26 -7.58 -14.09 7.51
CA SER A 26 -6.74 -15.02 6.73
C SER A 26 -6.30 -14.44 5.37
N HIS A 27 -7.03 -13.45 4.83
CA HIS A 27 -6.75 -12.83 3.52
C HIS A 27 -6.19 -11.41 3.61
N ASP A 28 -6.15 -10.81 4.80
CA ASP A 28 -5.68 -9.45 5.02
C ASP A 28 -4.53 -9.45 6.05
N HIS A 29 -3.30 -9.45 5.54
CA HIS A 29 -2.09 -9.62 6.34
C HIS A 29 -1.53 -8.29 6.82
N PHE A 30 -1.31 -8.18 8.13
CA PHE A 30 -0.74 -7.01 8.79
C PHE A 30 0.52 -7.40 9.56
N LEU A 31 1.60 -6.64 9.36
CA LEU A 31 2.85 -6.81 10.10
C LEU A 31 3.49 -5.47 10.41
N ILE A 32 3.81 -5.24 11.68
CA ILE A 32 4.79 -4.23 12.10
C ILE A 32 6.00 -4.98 12.65
N SER A 33 7.21 -4.61 12.21
CA SER A 33 8.45 -5.32 12.55
C SER A 33 9.64 -4.37 12.61
N SER A 34 10.58 -4.62 13.51
CA SER A 34 11.91 -3.99 13.51
C SER A 34 12.87 -4.61 12.50
N GLU A 35 12.56 -5.81 12.01
CA GLU A 35 13.38 -6.54 11.04
C GLU A 35 13.19 -6.01 9.61
N PRO A 36 14.18 -6.20 8.72
CA PRO A 36 14.04 -5.89 7.31
C PRO A 36 12.83 -6.57 6.66
N LEU A 37 12.10 -5.82 5.85
CA LEU A 37 10.96 -6.33 5.12
C LEU A 37 11.39 -7.08 3.86
N SER A 38 10.58 -8.05 3.43
CA SER A 38 10.78 -8.82 2.20
C SER A 38 9.58 -8.70 1.27
N LEU A 39 9.80 -8.16 0.08
CA LEU A 39 8.79 -8.08 -0.97
C LEU A 39 8.34 -9.46 -1.42
N ASP A 40 9.28 -10.41 -1.56
CA ASP A 40 8.96 -11.79 -1.95
C ASP A 40 8.00 -12.45 -0.96
N ARG A 41 8.23 -12.23 0.35
CA ARG A 41 7.33 -12.74 1.39
C ARG A 41 5.94 -12.10 1.32
N ALA A 42 5.88 -10.78 1.10
CA ALA A 42 4.62 -10.08 0.94
C ALA A 42 3.85 -10.58 -0.31
N CYS A 43 4.55 -10.76 -1.44
CA CYS A 43 3.96 -11.34 -2.64
C CYS A 43 3.46 -12.77 -2.43
N ALA A 44 4.20 -13.59 -1.68
CA ALA A 44 3.78 -14.97 -1.39
C ALA A 44 2.47 -15.03 -0.61
N LEU A 45 2.25 -14.09 0.32
CA LEU A 45 1.04 -14.01 1.13
C LEU A 45 -0.23 -13.62 0.35
N VAL A 46 -0.09 -12.92 -0.77
CA VAL A 46 -1.23 -12.52 -1.61
C VAL A 46 -1.43 -13.40 -2.84
N ARG A 47 -0.64 -14.48 -2.99
CA ARG A 47 -0.83 -15.44 -4.09
C ARG A 47 -2.11 -16.22 -3.88
N ASP A 48 -2.88 -16.35 -4.97
CA ASP A 48 -4.12 -17.09 -5.03
C ASP A 48 -4.30 -17.62 -6.46
N ASP A 49 -4.82 -18.83 -6.61
CA ASP A 49 -5.02 -19.46 -7.92
C ASP A 49 -6.06 -18.72 -8.78
N ALA A 50 -6.98 -17.97 -8.13
CA ALA A 50 -7.95 -17.11 -8.80
C ALA A 50 -7.38 -15.73 -9.18
N ALA A 51 -6.15 -15.39 -8.75
CA ALA A 51 -5.55 -14.10 -9.04
C ALA A 51 -4.96 -14.04 -10.44
N GLY A 52 -5.50 -13.16 -11.28
CA GLY A 52 -4.89 -12.78 -12.55
C GLY A 52 -3.86 -11.65 -12.42
N ALA A 53 -3.78 -10.99 -11.27
CA ALA A 53 -2.84 -9.90 -11.01
C ALA A 53 -2.47 -9.76 -9.53
N ILE A 54 -1.20 -9.45 -9.29
CA ILE A 54 -0.67 -8.97 -8.02
C ILE A 54 -0.05 -7.60 -8.29
N SER A 55 -0.43 -6.60 -7.51
CA SER A 55 0.20 -5.28 -7.51
C SER A 55 0.88 -5.02 -6.19
N THR A 56 2.01 -4.30 -6.22
CA THR A 56 2.80 -3.99 -5.02
C THR A 56 3.24 -2.54 -5.01
N PHE A 57 3.36 -1.99 -3.83
CA PHE A 57 4.07 -0.75 -3.55
C PHE A 57 5.15 -1.04 -2.50
N GLU A 58 6.37 -0.62 -2.80
CA GLU A 58 7.50 -0.68 -1.89
C GLU A 58 8.01 0.74 -1.63
N GLY A 59 7.92 1.21 -0.40
CA GLY A 59 8.40 2.51 0.02
C GLY A 59 9.81 2.41 0.61
N THR A 60 10.77 3.14 0.02
CA THR A 60 12.16 3.15 0.46
C THR A 60 12.58 4.51 1.02
N THR A 61 13.61 4.52 1.86
CA THR A 61 14.22 5.74 2.38
C THR A 61 15.07 6.41 1.32
N ARG A 62 14.74 7.65 0.94
CA ARG A 62 15.50 8.45 -0.03
C ARG A 62 16.71 9.09 0.62
N SER A 63 17.77 9.31 -0.16
CA SER A 63 19.01 9.96 0.28
C SER A 63 18.88 11.47 0.50
N THR A 64 17.81 12.12 0.02
CA THR A 64 17.60 13.56 0.13
C THR A 64 16.17 13.91 0.47
N PHE A 65 16.00 14.98 1.26
CA PHE A 65 14.71 15.59 1.57
C PHE A 65 14.86 17.12 1.64
N ASN A 66 14.06 17.86 0.85
CA ASN A 66 14.09 19.33 0.78
C ASN A 66 15.50 19.91 0.56
N GLY A 67 16.29 19.25 -0.29
CA GLY A 67 17.67 19.68 -0.61
C GLY A 67 18.73 19.35 0.44
N LYS A 68 18.38 18.68 1.55
CA LYS A 68 19.30 18.19 2.58
C LYS A 68 19.55 16.69 2.43
N GLY A 69 20.73 16.22 2.82
CA GLY A 69 21.05 14.80 2.88
C GLY A 69 20.32 14.13 4.04
N VAL A 70 19.76 12.94 3.78
CA VAL A 70 19.14 12.09 4.79
C VAL A 70 20.12 10.98 5.17
N VAL A 71 20.38 10.83 6.47
CA VAL A 71 21.21 9.73 7.00
C VAL A 71 20.37 8.48 7.18
N ARG A 72 19.21 8.63 7.83
CA ARG A 72 18.24 7.55 8.06
C ARG A 72 16.88 8.10 8.45
N LEU A 73 15.87 7.27 8.36
CA LEU A 73 14.58 7.49 9.00
C LEU A 73 14.48 6.63 10.26
N GLU A 74 13.69 7.09 11.22
CA GLU A 74 13.33 6.34 12.41
C GLU A 74 11.80 6.33 12.51
N TYR A 75 11.21 5.16 12.71
CA TYR A 75 9.76 5.00 12.75
C TYR A 75 9.29 4.47 14.10
N GLU A 76 8.18 5.02 14.57
CA GLU A 76 7.43 4.54 15.72
C GLU A 76 5.97 4.27 15.31
N ALA A 77 5.33 3.30 15.96
CA ALA A 77 3.94 2.96 15.70
C ALA A 77 3.18 2.59 16.98
N TYR A 78 1.90 2.97 17.03
CA TYR A 78 0.99 2.38 18.02
C TYR A 78 0.26 1.20 17.37
N GLU A 79 0.88 0.04 17.46
CA GLU A 79 0.50 -1.18 16.74
C GLU A 79 -0.98 -1.60 16.92
N PRO A 80 -1.55 -1.65 18.17
CA PRO A 80 -2.95 -2.07 18.33
C PRO A 80 -3.95 -1.18 17.58
N MET A 81 -3.69 0.12 17.52
CA MET A 81 -4.53 1.07 16.78
C MET A 81 -4.27 1.01 15.29
N ALA A 82 -3.00 0.84 14.89
CA ALA A 82 -2.62 0.68 13.50
C ALA A 82 -3.29 -0.55 12.86
N LYS A 83 -3.33 -1.70 13.58
CA LYS A 83 -4.04 -2.90 13.13
C LYS A 83 -5.53 -2.65 12.94
N LYS A 84 -6.19 -2.02 13.91
CA LYS A 84 -7.63 -1.70 13.81
C LYS A 84 -7.94 -0.78 12.63
N GLU A 85 -7.08 0.20 12.39
CA GLU A 85 -7.29 1.15 11.29
C GLU A 85 -6.99 0.49 9.94
N TRP A 86 -5.97 -0.39 9.87
CA TRP A 86 -5.72 -1.18 8.68
C TRP A 86 -6.92 -2.03 8.27
N LEU A 87 -7.58 -2.71 9.22
CA LEU A 87 -8.77 -3.51 8.94
C LEU A 87 -9.93 -2.66 8.37
N LYS A 88 -10.10 -1.43 8.82
CA LYS A 88 -11.09 -0.51 8.22
C LYS A 88 -10.70 -0.11 6.79
N ILE A 89 -9.42 0.20 6.58
CA ILE A 89 -8.90 0.57 5.25
C ILE A 89 -9.09 -0.58 4.26
N THR A 90 -8.80 -1.82 4.67
CA THR A 90 -9.01 -3.00 3.81
C THR A 90 -10.48 -3.25 3.50
N GLN A 91 -11.39 -3.06 4.48
CA GLN A 91 -12.83 -3.12 4.24
C GLN A 91 -13.28 -2.08 3.21
N GLU A 92 -12.81 -0.85 3.34
CA GLU A 92 -13.09 0.22 2.37
C GLU A 92 -12.53 -0.11 0.98
N ALA A 93 -11.31 -0.68 0.90
CA ALA A 93 -10.73 -1.14 -0.35
C ALA A 93 -11.58 -2.24 -0.99
N ARG A 94 -12.01 -3.25 -0.21
CA ARG A 94 -12.88 -4.34 -0.68
C ARG A 94 -14.26 -3.88 -1.13
N SER A 95 -14.77 -2.76 -0.60
CA SER A 95 -16.02 -2.16 -1.08
C SER A 95 -15.91 -1.50 -2.45
N LYS A 96 -14.68 -1.17 -2.89
CA LYS A 96 -14.39 -0.47 -4.14
C LYS A 96 -13.78 -1.36 -5.21
N TYR A 97 -13.06 -2.40 -4.81
CA TYR A 97 -12.27 -3.25 -5.68
C TYR A 97 -12.51 -4.72 -5.34
N LEU A 98 -12.51 -5.58 -6.37
CA LEU A 98 -12.67 -7.03 -6.20
C LEU A 98 -11.32 -7.64 -5.79
N LEU A 99 -11.03 -7.69 -4.49
CA LEU A 99 -9.77 -8.16 -3.95
C LEU A 99 -9.86 -9.58 -3.41
N LEU A 100 -8.82 -10.36 -3.64
CA LEU A 100 -8.61 -11.68 -3.06
C LEU A 100 -7.86 -11.55 -1.74
N SER A 101 -6.66 -10.97 -1.75
CA SER A 101 -5.84 -10.78 -0.54
C SER A 101 -5.14 -9.43 -0.53
N THR A 102 -4.83 -8.93 0.68
CA THR A 102 -4.03 -7.71 0.87
C THR A 102 -2.92 -7.92 1.90
N VAL A 103 -1.85 -7.16 1.77
CA VAL A 103 -0.72 -7.13 2.71
C VAL A 103 -0.38 -5.68 3.05
N MET A 104 -0.12 -5.43 4.33
CA MET A 104 0.59 -4.27 4.82
C MET A 104 1.70 -4.71 5.78
N HIS A 105 2.93 -4.50 5.37
CA HIS A 105 4.11 -4.67 6.23
C HIS A 105 4.76 -3.30 6.44
N HIS A 106 5.02 -2.92 7.67
CA HIS A 106 5.72 -1.67 7.99
C HIS A 106 6.87 -1.94 8.95
N ARG A 107 8.04 -1.36 8.64
CA ARG A 107 9.21 -1.43 9.51
C ARG A 107 9.18 -0.27 10.50
N ILE A 108 9.52 -0.56 11.76
CA ILE A 108 9.73 0.42 12.83
C ILE A 108 11.21 0.41 13.25
N GLY A 109 11.60 1.43 14.05
CA GLY A 109 13.00 1.68 14.38
C GLY A 109 13.77 2.29 13.20
N GLU A 110 15.05 2.03 13.12
CA GLU A 110 15.95 2.62 12.13
C GLU A 110 15.79 1.99 10.75
N VAL A 111 15.66 2.85 9.72
CA VAL A 111 15.60 2.47 8.31
C VAL A 111 16.60 3.33 7.53
N ALA A 112 17.72 2.73 7.13
CA ALA A 112 18.77 3.41 6.40
C ALA A 112 18.34 3.80 4.98
N VAL A 113 19.06 4.72 4.36
CA VAL A 113 18.87 5.09 2.95
C VAL A 113 18.92 3.85 2.05
N GLY A 114 17.96 3.78 1.13
CA GLY A 114 17.79 2.65 0.21
C GLY A 114 17.05 1.45 0.80
N GLN A 115 16.85 1.40 2.12
CA GLN A 115 16.11 0.30 2.75
C GLN A 115 14.60 0.53 2.70
N THR A 116 13.86 -0.58 2.70
CA THR A 116 12.40 -0.61 2.66
C THR A 116 11.80 -0.31 4.02
N SER A 117 10.89 0.65 4.07
CA SER A 117 10.12 1.01 5.28
C SER A 117 8.70 0.45 5.28
N VAL A 118 8.10 0.28 4.11
CA VAL A 118 6.71 -0.19 3.99
C VAL A 118 6.53 -1.01 2.71
N ILE A 119 5.75 -2.07 2.79
CA ILE A 119 5.28 -2.84 1.64
C ILE A 119 3.76 -2.93 1.71
N VAL A 120 3.08 -2.61 0.61
CA VAL A 120 1.66 -2.85 0.41
C VAL A 120 1.51 -3.74 -0.82
N ALA A 121 0.72 -4.79 -0.71
CA ALA A 121 0.41 -5.66 -1.84
C ALA A 121 -1.08 -5.99 -1.88
N ALA A 122 -1.60 -6.23 -3.07
CA ALA A 122 -2.97 -6.71 -3.26
C ALA A 122 -3.05 -7.64 -4.45
N SER A 123 -3.88 -8.68 -4.35
CA SER A 123 -4.22 -9.56 -5.45
C SER A 123 -5.69 -9.44 -5.85
N SER A 124 -5.95 -9.64 -7.14
CA SER A 124 -7.27 -9.60 -7.74
C SER A 124 -7.30 -10.43 -9.01
N ALA A 125 -8.50 -10.85 -9.43
CA ALA A 125 -8.70 -11.48 -10.74
C ALA A 125 -8.28 -10.56 -11.89
N HIS A 126 -8.44 -9.24 -11.74
CA HIS A 126 -8.14 -8.25 -12.78
C HIS A 126 -7.12 -7.21 -12.33
N ARG A 127 -6.18 -6.87 -13.23
CA ARG A 127 -5.09 -5.93 -12.95
C ARG A 127 -5.55 -4.54 -12.51
N ALA A 128 -6.69 -4.06 -13.02
CA ALA A 128 -7.19 -2.72 -12.70
C ALA A 128 -7.54 -2.62 -11.20
N ASP A 129 -8.20 -3.63 -10.64
CA ASP A 129 -8.54 -3.67 -9.22
C ASP A 129 -7.29 -3.75 -8.34
N ALA A 130 -6.34 -4.63 -8.68
CA ALA A 130 -5.10 -4.77 -7.91
C ALA A 130 -4.28 -3.47 -7.89
N ILE A 131 -4.10 -2.80 -9.04
CA ILE A 131 -3.32 -1.55 -9.15
C ILE A 131 -4.00 -0.41 -8.38
N ASN A 132 -5.31 -0.21 -8.62
CA ASN A 132 -6.05 0.87 -7.98
C ASN A 132 -6.19 0.65 -6.47
N ALA A 133 -6.32 -0.61 -6.04
CA ALA A 133 -6.36 -0.94 -4.63
C ALA A 133 -5.04 -0.62 -3.93
N VAL A 134 -3.89 -0.98 -4.49
CA VAL A 134 -2.59 -0.65 -3.89
C VAL A 134 -2.38 0.85 -3.78
N HIS A 135 -2.77 1.62 -4.79
CA HIS A 135 -2.75 3.09 -4.73
C HIS A 135 -3.63 3.60 -3.59
N PHE A 136 -4.90 3.15 -3.51
CA PHE A 136 -5.81 3.53 -2.44
C PHE A 136 -5.29 3.13 -1.06
N LEU A 137 -4.76 1.90 -0.92
CA LEU A 137 -4.26 1.36 0.34
C LEU A 137 -3.07 2.18 0.88
N ILE A 138 -2.07 2.50 0.03
CA ILE A 138 -0.91 3.27 0.48
C ILE A 138 -1.26 4.72 0.85
N ASP A 139 -2.16 5.37 0.11
CA ASP A 139 -2.58 6.73 0.42
C ASP A 139 -3.38 6.76 1.74
N SER A 140 -4.31 5.82 1.92
CA SER A 140 -5.09 5.68 3.16
C SER A 140 -4.21 5.35 4.37
N LEU A 141 -3.22 4.47 4.18
CA LEU A 141 -2.23 4.12 5.20
C LEU A 141 -1.48 5.37 5.68
N LYS A 142 -0.92 6.13 4.73
CA LYS A 142 -0.16 7.36 5.06
C LYS A 142 -1.00 8.42 5.74
N ALA A 143 -2.29 8.50 5.40
CA ALA A 143 -3.19 9.50 5.98
C ALA A 143 -3.71 9.12 7.38
N ARG A 144 -3.84 7.84 7.69
CA ARG A 144 -4.68 7.37 8.80
C ARG A 144 -3.97 6.51 9.84
N LEU A 145 -2.91 5.77 9.46
CA LEU A 145 -2.25 4.91 10.44
C LEU A 145 -1.43 5.74 11.45
N PRO A 146 -1.53 5.40 12.74
CA PRO A 146 -0.72 6.03 13.80
C PRO A 146 0.72 5.51 13.74
N ILE A 147 1.43 5.97 12.72
CA ILE A 147 2.85 5.71 12.48
C ILE A 147 3.52 7.07 12.30
N TRP A 148 4.54 7.31 13.08
CA TRP A 148 5.34 8.54 13.06
C TRP A 148 6.71 8.25 12.48
N LYS A 149 7.28 9.23 11.81
CA LYS A 149 8.65 9.16 11.31
C LYS A 149 9.48 10.35 11.80
N LYS A 150 10.72 10.09 12.09
CA LYS A 150 11.76 11.06 12.36
C LYS A 150 12.79 11.00 11.25
N GLU A 151 13.11 12.13 10.66
CA GLU A 151 14.14 12.25 9.63
C GLU A 151 15.42 12.74 10.29
N LEU A 152 16.48 11.95 10.23
CA LEU A 152 17.81 12.37 10.68
C LEU A 152 18.59 12.86 9.46
N LEU A 153 18.98 14.15 9.50
CA LEU A 153 19.67 14.82 8.41
C LEU A 153 21.18 14.85 8.65
N ASP A 154 21.94 15.04 7.61
CA ASP A 154 23.41 15.10 7.63
C ASP A 154 23.95 16.35 8.36
N ASP A 155 23.15 17.40 8.51
CA ASP A 155 23.48 18.59 9.32
C ASP A 155 23.24 18.40 10.83
N GLY A 156 22.87 17.17 11.26
CA GLY A 156 22.57 16.84 12.66
C GLY A 156 21.19 17.30 13.14
N THR A 157 20.37 17.88 12.27
CA THR A 157 18.98 18.22 12.61
C THR A 157 18.07 17.01 12.49
N ASP A 158 17.10 16.94 13.39
CA ASP A 158 16.06 15.91 13.35
C ASP A 158 14.68 16.56 13.57
N THR A 159 13.64 15.93 13.04
CA THR A 159 12.27 16.40 13.22
C THR A 159 11.30 15.24 13.13
N TRP A 160 10.45 15.06 14.15
CA TRP A 160 9.33 14.15 14.10
C TRP A 160 8.24 14.70 13.20
N LYS A 161 7.74 13.87 12.29
CA LYS A 161 6.61 14.17 11.42
C LYS A 161 5.60 13.04 11.47
N GLN A 162 4.34 13.41 11.56
CA GLN A 162 3.27 12.49 11.18
C GLN A 162 3.28 12.35 9.65
N ASN A 163 2.90 11.20 9.12
CA ASN A 163 2.72 11.06 7.69
C ASN A 163 1.68 12.09 7.21
N GLU A 164 2.09 12.99 6.32
CA GLU A 164 1.16 13.94 5.71
C GLU A 164 0.44 13.25 4.55
N PRO A 165 -0.88 13.46 4.39
CA PRO A 165 -1.60 13.00 3.21
C PRO A 165 -0.97 13.63 1.97
N VAL A 166 -0.77 12.83 0.92
CA VAL A 166 -0.24 13.33 -0.37
C VAL A 166 -1.28 14.28 -0.96
N ASN A 167 -0.95 15.55 -1.07
CA ASN A 167 -1.78 16.50 -1.80
C ASN A 167 -1.58 16.26 -3.31
N LEU A 168 -2.49 15.47 -3.91
CA LEU A 168 -2.43 15.08 -5.32
C LEU A 168 -2.58 16.27 -6.29
N ASP A 169 -3.07 17.43 -5.82
CA ASP A 169 -3.24 18.61 -6.63
C ASP A 169 -1.94 19.41 -6.83
N ALA A 170 -0.94 19.22 -5.98
CA ALA A 170 0.33 19.92 -6.06
C ALA A 170 1.23 19.47 -7.25
N HIS A 171 1.03 18.26 -7.77
CA HIS A 171 1.86 17.71 -8.87
C HIS A 171 1.32 18.02 -10.28
N ARG A 172 0.12 18.61 -10.40
CA ARG A 172 -0.44 19.00 -11.71
C ARG A 172 -0.01 20.40 -12.20
N SER A 173 0.65 21.20 -11.36
CA SER A 173 0.95 22.62 -11.65
C SER A 173 2.36 22.89 -12.19
N THR A 174 3.20 21.88 -12.46
CA THR A 174 4.58 22.10 -12.92
C THR A 174 4.86 21.56 -14.33
N THR A 175 3.84 21.56 -15.21
CA THR A 175 4.07 21.31 -16.65
C THR A 175 3.44 22.46 -17.43
N ASN A 176 4.17 23.53 -17.55
CA ASN A 176 4.03 24.54 -18.62
C ASN A 176 5.42 24.88 -19.15
#